data_3d69b2a9b2900eda7d1d7210fae4e445
#
_entry.id   3d69b2a9b2900eda7d1d7210fae4e445
#
_cell.length_a   1.000
_cell.length_b   1.000
_cell.length_c   1.000
_cell.angle_alpha   90.00
_cell.angle_beta   90.00
_cell.angle_gamma   90.00
#
_symmetry.space_group_name_H-M   'P 1'
#
loop_
_entity.id
_entity.type
_entity.pdbx_description
1 polymer ?
#
loop_
_entity_poly.entity_id
_entity_poly.type
_entity_poly.pdbx_seq_one_letter_code
_entity_poly.pdbx_strand_id
1 'polypeptide(L)'
;MDGRVDNTHEDAFTHTVVLRDDDQALELSVVAEPSPSYLIREARCRRVAGALDPALGASIEKLAGTAMVGGLSRRVAELTGSGPGAAFVLGAVVEIARLARQTAKLPRERAERAAGGNAWECWQLDMTGWIDLPNSCFTYTDAGRSLFSSRTVTTPMQPDLYSSRPGQRRVFERKKVARLERRDGRLALFHSMHDNVHGFEVTYEVDLATGTIVRAEHVTPRLPYMEICSEPQRKITALVGETADDGLRRRIQHHLGGETGCAQLYDLTADLLKLLT
;
A
#
# COMPACT_ATOMS: atom_id res chain seq x y z
N MET A 1 -11.67 -2.04 -0.01
CA MET A 1 -10.91 -1.82 -1.25
C MET A 1 -10.50 -3.15 -1.84
N ASP A 2 -10.73 -3.33 -3.13
CA ASP A 2 -10.24 -4.46 -3.92
C ASP A 2 -9.35 -3.89 -5.03
N GLY A 3 -8.13 -4.39 -5.13
CA GLY A 3 -7.13 -3.95 -6.10
C GLY A 3 -6.57 -5.12 -6.90
N ARG A 4 -6.25 -4.88 -8.17
CA ARG A 4 -5.57 -5.87 -9.03
C ARG A 4 -4.63 -5.21 -10.03
N VAL A 5 -3.67 -5.99 -10.50
CA VAL A 5 -2.74 -5.62 -11.55
C VAL A 5 -2.82 -6.66 -12.67
N ASP A 6 -3.00 -6.20 -13.89
CA ASP A 6 -3.08 -7.02 -15.10
C ASP A 6 -1.92 -6.63 -16.05
N ASN A 7 -1.24 -7.63 -16.65
CA ASN A 7 -0.18 -7.41 -17.64
C ASN A 7 -0.77 -7.47 -19.06
N THR A 8 -1.53 -6.44 -19.44
CA THR A 8 -2.23 -6.35 -20.73
C THR A 8 -1.52 -5.49 -21.77
N HIS A 9 -0.38 -4.91 -21.41
CA HIS A 9 0.45 -4.07 -22.29
C HIS A 9 1.88 -4.59 -22.29
N GLU A 10 2.62 -4.36 -23.36
CA GLU A 10 4.01 -4.82 -23.50
C GLU A 10 4.93 -4.21 -22.44
N ASP A 11 4.83 -2.92 -22.20
CA ASP A 11 5.71 -2.11 -21.36
C ASP A 11 5.01 -1.37 -20.22
N ALA A 12 3.73 -1.68 -19.98
CA ALA A 12 2.92 -1.11 -18.91
C ALA A 12 2.04 -2.18 -18.24
N PHE A 13 1.44 -1.83 -17.10
CA PHE A 13 0.42 -2.62 -16.42
C PHE A 13 -0.89 -1.85 -16.36
N THR A 14 -2.00 -2.57 -16.36
CA THR A 14 -3.30 -2.03 -15.97
C THR A 14 -3.52 -2.28 -14.49
N HIS A 15 -3.62 -1.20 -13.71
CA HIS A 15 -3.95 -1.23 -12.30
C HIS A 15 -5.41 -0.87 -12.12
N THR A 16 -6.17 -1.66 -11.38
CA THR A 16 -7.58 -1.36 -11.08
C THR A 16 -7.80 -1.40 -9.58
N VAL A 17 -8.45 -0.37 -9.06
CA VAL A 17 -8.90 -0.29 -7.67
C VAL A 17 -10.40 -0.05 -7.64
N VAL A 18 -11.12 -0.86 -6.87
CA VAL A 18 -12.51 -0.59 -6.47
C VAL A 18 -12.47 -0.16 -5.01
N LEU A 19 -12.72 1.11 -4.75
CA LEU A 19 -12.83 1.65 -3.41
C LEU A 19 -14.30 1.79 -3.05
N ARG A 20 -14.66 1.41 -1.82
CA ARG A 20 -16.04 1.47 -1.30
C ARG A 20 -16.02 1.91 0.14
N ASP A 21 -16.97 2.73 0.52
CA ASP A 21 -17.42 2.97 1.89
C ASP A 21 -18.92 2.64 2.00
N ASP A 22 -19.57 3.05 3.07
CA ASP A 22 -20.99 2.75 3.32
C ASP A 22 -21.93 3.47 2.34
N ASP A 23 -21.50 4.63 1.79
CA ASP A 23 -22.35 5.52 0.99
C ASP A 23 -22.03 5.49 -0.50
N GLN A 24 -20.80 5.15 -0.89
CA GLN A 24 -20.34 5.30 -2.27
C GLN A 24 -19.33 4.23 -2.68
N ALA A 25 -19.20 4.04 -3.98
CA ALA A 25 -18.18 3.19 -4.58
C ALA A 25 -17.72 3.76 -5.92
N LEU A 26 -16.40 3.70 -6.15
CA LEU A 26 -15.78 4.01 -7.44
C LEU A 26 -14.86 2.89 -7.91
N GLU A 27 -14.68 2.81 -9.20
CA GLU A 27 -13.61 2.04 -9.84
C GLU A 27 -12.65 3.01 -10.52
N LEU A 28 -11.38 2.89 -10.18
CA LEU A 28 -10.30 3.61 -10.84
C LEU A 28 -9.41 2.59 -11.59
N SER A 29 -9.21 2.81 -12.88
CA SER A 29 -8.32 2.04 -13.73
C SER A 29 -7.23 2.94 -14.30
N VAL A 30 -5.97 2.51 -14.16
CA VAL A 30 -4.80 3.26 -14.63
C VAL A 30 -3.88 2.34 -15.40
N VAL A 31 -3.52 2.73 -16.62
CA VAL A 31 -2.42 2.13 -17.37
C VAL A 31 -1.15 2.91 -17.05
N ALA A 32 -0.16 2.23 -16.49
CA ALA A 32 1.08 2.89 -16.09
C ALA A 32 2.31 2.01 -16.30
N GLU A 33 3.43 2.67 -16.56
CA GLU A 33 4.73 2.03 -16.66
C GLU A 33 5.18 1.53 -15.27
N PRO A 34 5.95 0.42 -15.22
CA PRO A 34 6.56 -0.03 -13.98
C PRO A 34 7.72 0.86 -13.54
N SER A 35 8.38 0.50 -12.44
CA SER A 35 9.68 1.07 -12.04
C SER A 35 10.66 1.07 -13.24
N PRO A 36 11.44 2.12 -13.42
CA PRO A 36 11.60 3.31 -12.57
C PRO A 36 10.67 4.48 -12.93
N SER A 37 9.95 4.40 -14.04
CA SER A 37 9.18 5.51 -14.61
C SER A 37 7.92 5.83 -13.80
N TYR A 38 7.11 4.79 -13.49
CA TYR A 38 5.77 4.93 -12.90
C TYR A 38 4.84 5.92 -13.62
N LEU A 39 5.10 6.16 -14.93
CA LEU A 39 4.37 7.13 -15.74
C LEU A 39 2.96 6.63 -16.04
N ILE A 40 1.97 7.41 -15.71
CA ILE A 40 0.56 7.17 -16.06
C ILE A 40 0.37 7.46 -17.54
N ARG A 41 -0.07 6.49 -18.32
CA ARG A 41 -0.43 6.63 -19.73
C ARG A 41 -1.91 6.95 -19.92
N GLU A 42 -2.74 6.26 -19.14
CA GLU A 42 -4.18 6.45 -19.14
C GLU A 42 -4.72 6.36 -17.71
N ALA A 43 -5.75 7.13 -17.40
CA ALA A 43 -6.48 7.02 -16.15
C ALA A 43 -7.97 7.19 -16.43
N ARG A 44 -8.79 6.32 -15.83
CA ARG A 44 -10.26 6.35 -15.97
C ARG A 44 -10.88 6.09 -14.61
N CYS A 45 -11.77 6.99 -14.20
CA CYS A 45 -12.53 6.84 -12.97
C CYS A 45 -14.02 6.66 -13.30
N ARG A 46 -14.61 5.62 -12.75
CA ARG A 46 -16.03 5.30 -12.96
C ARG A 46 -16.72 5.17 -11.60
N ARG A 47 -17.86 5.85 -11.47
CA ARG A 47 -18.76 5.62 -10.34
C ARG A 47 -19.34 4.21 -10.41
N VAL A 48 -19.35 3.50 -9.30
CA VAL A 48 -20.01 2.19 -9.14
C VAL A 48 -21.31 2.34 -8.36
N ALA A 49 -21.30 3.14 -7.29
CA ALA A 49 -22.47 3.46 -6.47
C ALA A 49 -22.33 4.84 -5.80
N GLY A 50 -23.45 5.37 -5.28
CA GLY A 50 -23.49 6.65 -4.55
C GLY A 50 -23.46 7.87 -5.46
N ALA A 51 -23.14 9.04 -4.90
CA ALA A 51 -23.28 10.36 -5.52
C ALA A 51 -21.95 10.99 -5.95
N LEU A 52 -21.02 10.21 -6.50
CA LEU A 52 -19.77 10.78 -7.00
C LEU A 52 -20.02 11.72 -8.18
N ASP A 53 -19.51 12.95 -8.11
CA ASP A 53 -19.60 13.94 -9.18
C ASP A 53 -18.88 13.42 -10.44
N PRO A 54 -19.56 13.35 -11.61
CA PRO A 54 -18.94 12.95 -12.87
C PRO A 54 -17.74 13.83 -13.28
N ALA A 55 -17.71 15.10 -12.87
CA ALA A 55 -16.59 16.00 -13.14
C ALA A 55 -15.28 15.55 -12.48
N LEU A 56 -15.37 14.90 -11.32
CA LEU A 56 -14.19 14.29 -10.67
C LEU A 56 -13.59 13.18 -11.52
N GLY A 57 -14.45 12.35 -12.16
CA GLY A 57 -14.00 11.31 -13.09
C GLY A 57 -13.22 11.88 -14.26
N ALA A 58 -13.76 12.90 -14.92
CA ALA A 58 -13.10 13.60 -16.03
C ALA A 58 -11.79 14.29 -15.62
N SER A 59 -11.72 14.76 -14.37
CA SER A 59 -10.47 15.35 -13.82
C SER A 59 -9.35 14.34 -13.70
N ILE A 60 -9.66 13.09 -13.39
CA ILE A 60 -8.67 12.01 -13.23
C ILE A 60 -8.02 11.61 -14.56
N GLU A 61 -8.70 11.73 -15.69
CA GLU A 61 -8.11 11.50 -17.01
C GLU A 61 -6.89 12.40 -17.28
N LYS A 62 -6.87 13.61 -16.67
CA LYS A 62 -5.74 14.57 -16.75
C LYS A 62 -4.49 14.13 -15.97
N LEU A 63 -4.51 12.98 -15.30
CA LEU A 63 -3.32 12.37 -14.70
C LEU A 63 -2.40 11.73 -15.75
N ALA A 64 -2.85 11.51 -16.97
CA ALA A 64 -2.01 11.04 -18.07
C ALA A 64 -0.78 11.98 -18.21
N GLY A 65 0.41 11.39 -18.32
CA GLY A 65 1.68 12.12 -18.31
C GLY A 65 2.25 12.45 -16.91
N THR A 66 1.55 12.08 -15.84
CA THR A 66 2.04 12.25 -14.46
C THR A 66 2.70 10.95 -13.96
N ALA A 67 3.85 11.03 -13.31
CA ALA A 67 4.47 9.87 -12.66
C ALA A 67 3.89 9.67 -11.24
N MET A 68 3.71 8.39 -10.85
CA MET A 68 3.22 8.01 -9.51
C MET A 68 4.34 8.03 -8.46
N VAL A 69 4.98 9.18 -8.29
CA VAL A 69 6.08 9.45 -7.37
C VAL A 69 5.73 10.61 -6.42
N GLY A 70 6.70 11.14 -5.71
CA GLY A 70 6.48 12.29 -4.82
C GLY A 70 5.76 13.44 -5.51
N GLY A 71 4.72 13.99 -4.85
CA GLY A 71 3.88 15.06 -5.42
C GLY A 71 2.58 14.59 -6.08
N LEU A 72 2.37 13.30 -6.32
CA LEU A 72 1.14 12.78 -6.92
C LEU A 72 -0.12 13.23 -6.15
N SER A 73 -0.14 13.11 -4.84
CA SER A 73 -1.31 13.51 -4.02
C SER A 73 -1.63 15.00 -4.17
N ARG A 74 -0.61 15.87 -4.26
CA ARG A 74 -0.80 17.29 -4.53
C ARG A 74 -1.40 17.49 -5.92
N ARG A 75 -0.87 16.80 -6.94
CA ARG A 75 -1.41 16.88 -8.30
C ARG A 75 -2.87 16.43 -8.37
N VAL A 76 -3.25 15.37 -7.67
CA VAL A 76 -4.65 14.93 -7.59
C VAL A 76 -5.51 16.01 -6.93
N ALA A 77 -5.07 16.58 -5.80
CA ALA A 77 -5.82 17.65 -5.12
C ALA A 77 -6.01 18.89 -6.00
N GLU A 78 -5.00 19.28 -6.80
CA GLU A 78 -5.12 20.37 -7.78
C GLU A 78 -6.21 20.07 -8.85
N LEU A 79 -6.34 18.82 -9.28
CA LEU A 79 -7.29 18.40 -10.31
C LEU A 79 -8.71 18.23 -9.77
N THR A 80 -8.86 17.74 -8.54
CA THR A 80 -10.16 17.39 -7.94
C THR A 80 -10.72 18.49 -7.03
N GLY A 81 -9.86 19.43 -6.59
CA GLY A 81 -10.24 20.43 -5.60
C GLY A 81 -10.53 19.84 -4.23
N SER A 82 -11.32 20.54 -3.43
CA SER A 82 -11.73 20.16 -2.07
C SER A 82 -13.21 19.81 -1.94
N GLY A 83 -13.89 19.59 -3.06
CA GLY A 83 -15.32 19.26 -3.09
C GLY A 83 -15.64 17.86 -2.53
N PRO A 84 -16.94 17.56 -2.34
CA PRO A 84 -17.40 16.24 -1.95
C PRO A 84 -16.85 15.14 -2.86
N GLY A 85 -16.35 14.06 -2.30
CA GLY A 85 -15.76 12.94 -3.04
C GLY A 85 -14.28 13.11 -3.44
N ALA A 86 -13.69 14.33 -3.37
CA ALA A 86 -12.29 14.57 -3.73
C ALA A 86 -11.31 13.72 -2.89
N ALA A 87 -11.52 13.64 -1.58
CA ALA A 87 -10.72 12.81 -0.67
C ALA A 87 -10.85 11.31 -0.99
N PHE A 88 -12.04 10.87 -1.40
CA PHE A 88 -12.31 9.49 -1.79
C PHE A 88 -11.58 9.11 -3.08
N VAL A 89 -11.63 9.99 -4.10
CA VAL A 89 -10.87 9.83 -5.35
C VAL A 89 -9.36 9.85 -5.08
N LEU A 90 -8.87 10.77 -4.24
CA LEU A 90 -7.46 10.79 -3.82
C LEU A 90 -7.05 9.46 -3.17
N GLY A 91 -7.91 8.91 -2.29
CA GLY A 91 -7.70 7.60 -1.68
C GLY A 91 -7.51 6.49 -2.71
N ALA A 92 -8.35 6.46 -3.74
CA ALA A 92 -8.24 5.48 -4.83
C ALA A 92 -6.95 5.63 -5.65
N VAL A 93 -6.54 6.87 -5.97
CA VAL A 93 -5.27 7.13 -6.69
C VAL A 93 -4.06 6.72 -5.86
N VAL A 94 -4.07 6.95 -4.55
CA VAL A 94 -2.99 6.50 -3.64
C VAL A 94 -2.90 4.96 -3.65
N GLU A 95 -4.03 4.26 -3.63
CA GLU A 95 -4.02 2.79 -3.72
C GLU A 95 -3.51 2.28 -5.07
N ILE A 96 -3.80 2.95 -6.20
CA ILE A 96 -3.18 2.64 -7.50
C ILE A 96 -1.66 2.77 -7.41
N ALA A 97 -1.14 3.86 -6.84
CA ALA A 97 0.30 4.08 -6.71
C ALA A 97 0.96 3.02 -5.80
N ARG A 98 0.25 2.53 -4.77
CA ARG A 98 0.70 1.42 -3.92
C ARG A 98 0.72 0.08 -4.68
N LEU A 99 -0.26 -0.17 -5.55
CA LEU A 99 -0.30 -1.37 -6.40
C LEU A 99 0.83 -1.36 -7.44
N ALA A 100 1.13 -0.20 -8.04
CA ALA A 100 2.18 -0.07 -9.06
C ALA A 100 3.58 -0.48 -8.55
N ARG A 101 3.79 -0.49 -7.23
CA ARG A 101 5.03 -0.91 -6.57
C ARG A 101 5.08 -2.40 -6.25
N GLN A 102 4.09 -3.19 -6.68
CA GLN A 102 4.02 -4.62 -6.35
C GLN A 102 4.44 -5.53 -7.50
N THR A 103 4.58 -4.98 -8.70
CA THR A 103 4.91 -5.76 -9.92
C THR A 103 5.98 -5.04 -10.73
N ALA A 104 6.80 -5.80 -11.45
CA ALA A 104 7.85 -5.28 -12.32
C ALA A 104 7.85 -5.98 -13.69
N LYS A 105 8.60 -5.45 -14.63
CA LYS A 105 8.89 -6.06 -15.93
C LYS A 105 10.40 -6.30 -16.05
N LEU A 106 10.88 -7.26 -15.29
CA LEU A 106 12.29 -7.70 -15.33
C LEU A 106 12.47 -8.87 -16.29
N PRO A 107 13.70 -9.17 -16.75
CA PRO A 107 13.98 -10.36 -17.55
C PRO A 107 13.50 -11.64 -16.84
N ARG A 108 12.76 -12.49 -17.57
CA ARG A 108 12.12 -13.69 -17.01
C ARG A 108 13.13 -14.64 -16.36
N GLU A 109 14.26 -14.85 -16.99
CA GLU A 109 15.34 -15.69 -16.47
C GLU A 109 15.85 -15.21 -15.08
N ARG A 110 15.98 -13.88 -14.89
CA ARG A 110 16.36 -13.32 -13.59
C ARG A 110 15.28 -13.55 -12.53
N ALA A 111 14.01 -13.38 -12.91
CA ALA A 111 12.87 -13.58 -12.02
C ALA A 111 12.76 -15.05 -11.56
N GLU A 112 12.92 -16.00 -12.47
CA GLU A 112 12.86 -17.44 -12.17
C GLU A 112 14.03 -17.89 -11.29
N ARG A 113 15.23 -17.40 -11.56
CA ARG A 113 16.41 -17.70 -10.73
C ARG A 113 16.22 -17.19 -9.30
N ALA A 114 15.81 -15.94 -9.12
CA ALA A 114 15.65 -15.35 -7.79
C ALA A 114 14.48 -15.99 -7.03
N ALA A 115 13.28 -16.03 -7.60
CA ALA A 115 12.12 -16.56 -6.91
C ALA A 115 12.06 -18.10 -6.84
N GLY A 116 12.84 -18.82 -7.65
CA GLY A 116 13.08 -20.25 -7.53
C GLY A 116 14.28 -20.63 -6.65
N GLY A 117 15.06 -19.62 -6.24
CA GLY A 117 16.27 -19.79 -5.42
C GLY A 117 15.97 -19.66 -3.92
N ASN A 118 16.38 -18.54 -3.34
CA ASN A 118 16.20 -18.28 -1.93
C ASN A 118 15.82 -16.81 -1.66
N ALA A 119 15.46 -16.52 -0.41
CA ALA A 119 15.03 -15.19 0.00
C ALA A 119 16.10 -14.10 -0.24
N TRP A 120 17.39 -14.44 -0.15
CA TRP A 120 18.48 -13.50 -0.44
C TRP A 120 18.52 -13.08 -1.91
N GLU A 121 18.34 -14.01 -2.84
CA GLU A 121 18.31 -13.70 -4.28
C GLU A 121 17.06 -12.87 -4.65
N CYS A 122 15.91 -13.17 -4.03
CA CYS A 122 14.72 -12.31 -4.15
C CYS A 122 15.00 -10.88 -3.65
N TRP A 123 15.62 -10.74 -2.48
CA TRP A 123 15.95 -9.43 -1.92
C TRP A 123 16.91 -8.63 -2.81
N GLN A 124 17.93 -9.30 -3.38
CA GLN A 124 18.83 -8.65 -4.34
C GLN A 124 18.11 -8.21 -5.62
N LEU A 125 17.13 -9.00 -6.06
CA LEU A 125 16.31 -8.65 -7.22
C LEU A 125 15.39 -7.46 -6.91
N ASP A 126 14.79 -7.42 -5.72
CA ASP A 126 14.00 -6.29 -5.24
C ASP A 126 14.81 -4.98 -5.25
N MET A 127 16.01 -5.01 -4.67
CA MET A 127 16.91 -3.84 -4.59
C MET A 127 17.35 -3.29 -5.94
N THR A 128 17.25 -4.09 -7.00
CA THR A 128 17.60 -3.69 -8.38
C THR A 128 16.40 -3.49 -9.28
N GLY A 129 15.25 -4.03 -8.92
CA GLY A 129 14.01 -4.00 -9.71
C GLY A 129 13.15 -2.77 -9.46
N TRP A 130 13.26 -2.18 -8.27
CA TRP A 130 12.49 -0.99 -7.90
C TRP A 130 13.42 0.12 -7.41
N ILE A 131 13.35 1.26 -8.07
CA ILE A 131 14.21 2.43 -7.77
C ILE A 131 13.93 3.02 -6.37
N ASP A 132 12.74 2.84 -5.85
CA ASP A 132 12.25 3.43 -4.61
C ASP A 132 12.20 2.45 -3.42
N LEU A 133 12.71 1.22 -3.58
CA LEU A 133 12.82 0.27 -2.48
C LEU A 133 14.01 0.50 -1.54
N PRO A 134 15.22 0.82 -2.01
CA PRO A 134 16.36 1.05 -1.12
C PRO A 134 16.01 2.07 -0.02
N ASN A 135 16.22 1.69 1.24
CA ASN A 135 15.92 2.48 2.44
C ASN A 135 14.43 2.89 2.63
N SER A 136 13.51 2.27 1.90
CA SER A 136 12.08 2.55 2.03
C SER A 136 11.46 2.00 3.33
N CYS A 137 12.02 0.94 3.88
CA CYS A 137 11.65 0.33 5.17
C CYS A 137 12.81 -0.48 5.72
N PHE A 138 12.69 -0.97 6.94
CA PHE A 138 13.74 -1.73 7.65
C PHE A 138 14.35 -2.86 6.81
N THR A 139 13.53 -3.64 6.13
CA THR A 139 13.98 -4.80 5.33
C THR A 139 14.97 -4.41 4.24
N TYR A 140 14.81 -3.23 3.63
CA TYR A 140 15.62 -2.74 2.51
C TYR A 140 16.74 -1.79 2.94
N THR A 141 17.18 -1.89 4.20
CA THR A 141 18.36 -1.18 4.73
C THR A 141 19.54 -2.14 4.93
N ASP A 142 20.72 -1.60 5.22
CA ASP A 142 21.89 -2.41 5.61
C ASP A 142 21.65 -3.21 6.91
N ALA A 143 20.87 -2.65 7.84
CA ALA A 143 20.49 -3.36 9.06
C ALA A 143 19.62 -4.58 8.75
N GLY A 144 18.59 -4.44 7.92
CA GLY A 144 17.76 -5.57 7.45
C GLY A 144 18.57 -6.59 6.65
N ARG A 145 19.42 -6.10 5.74
CA ARG A 145 20.34 -6.95 4.96
C ARG A 145 21.22 -7.83 5.82
N SER A 146 21.77 -7.29 6.91
CA SER A 146 22.69 -8.04 7.78
C SER A 146 22.04 -9.29 8.41
N LEU A 147 20.71 -9.29 8.57
CA LEU A 147 19.98 -10.41 9.17
C LEU A 147 19.91 -11.66 8.28
N PHE A 148 20.09 -11.51 6.95
CA PHE A 148 20.15 -12.68 6.05
C PHE A 148 21.32 -13.61 6.34
N SER A 149 22.42 -13.11 6.92
CA SER A 149 23.58 -13.93 7.28
C SER A 149 23.38 -14.74 8.57
N SER A 150 22.42 -14.32 9.42
CA SER A 150 22.19 -14.91 10.75
C SER A 150 20.84 -15.62 10.89
N ARG A 151 19.97 -15.53 9.88
CA ARG A 151 18.61 -16.10 9.92
C ARG A 151 18.33 -16.95 8.69
N THR A 152 17.55 -18.01 8.87
CA THR A 152 16.93 -18.71 7.76
C THR A 152 15.67 -17.93 7.38
N VAL A 153 15.71 -17.27 6.23
CA VAL A 153 14.63 -16.37 5.78
C VAL A 153 13.74 -17.07 4.76
N THR A 154 12.43 -17.01 4.99
CA THR A 154 11.41 -17.54 4.07
C THR A 154 10.76 -16.40 3.27
N THR A 155 10.35 -16.70 2.03
CA THR A 155 9.72 -15.73 1.13
C THR A 155 8.58 -16.37 0.33
N PRO A 156 7.42 -15.68 0.20
CA PRO A 156 6.33 -16.08 -0.68
C PRO A 156 6.47 -15.52 -2.11
N MET A 157 7.58 -14.85 -2.43
CA MET A 157 7.78 -14.20 -3.73
C MET A 157 7.72 -15.21 -4.88
N GLN A 158 7.04 -14.83 -5.95
CA GLN A 158 6.83 -15.64 -7.14
C GLN A 158 7.42 -14.95 -8.37
N PRO A 159 7.95 -15.69 -9.37
CA PRO A 159 8.54 -15.10 -10.57
C PRO A 159 7.61 -14.14 -11.32
N ASP A 160 6.31 -14.39 -11.29
CA ASP A 160 5.32 -13.60 -12.02
C ASP A 160 5.16 -12.17 -11.47
N LEU A 161 5.51 -11.91 -10.20
CA LEU A 161 5.55 -10.56 -9.64
C LEU A 161 6.64 -9.69 -10.27
N TYR A 162 7.75 -10.32 -10.63
CA TYR A 162 8.90 -9.67 -11.27
C TYR A 162 8.80 -9.65 -12.80
N SER A 163 8.19 -10.69 -13.38
CA SER A 163 8.15 -10.91 -14.83
C SER A 163 6.93 -11.74 -15.22
N SER A 164 5.75 -11.13 -15.22
CA SER A 164 4.52 -11.76 -15.64
C SER A 164 4.49 -11.99 -17.17
N ARG A 165 3.73 -12.99 -17.61
CA ARG A 165 3.56 -13.28 -19.03
C ARG A 165 2.71 -12.20 -19.71
N PRO A 166 2.98 -11.86 -20.99
CA PRO A 166 2.11 -10.98 -21.77
C PRO A 166 0.67 -11.50 -21.78
N GLY A 167 -0.30 -10.62 -21.56
CA GLY A 167 -1.73 -10.95 -21.47
C GLY A 167 -2.18 -11.56 -20.14
N GLN A 168 -1.28 -11.81 -19.19
CA GLN A 168 -1.61 -12.38 -17.90
C GLN A 168 -2.47 -11.39 -17.08
N ARG A 169 -3.61 -11.89 -16.62
CA ARG A 169 -4.49 -11.13 -15.72
C ARG A 169 -4.24 -11.51 -14.28
N ARG A 170 -4.58 -10.61 -13.35
CA ARG A 170 -4.46 -10.80 -11.90
C ARG A 170 -3.05 -11.24 -11.49
N VAL A 171 -2.05 -10.59 -12.06
CA VAL A 171 -0.64 -10.79 -11.69
C VAL A 171 -0.45 -10.51 -10.20
N PHE A 172 -1.17 -9.50 -9.70
CA PHE A 172 -1.22 -9.14 -8.29
C PHE A 172 -2.65 -8.77 -7.89
N GLU A 173 -3.06 -9.22 -6.72
CA GLU A 173 -4.36 -8.87 -6.13
C GLU A 173 -4.17 -8.43 -4.67
N ARG A 174 -4.91 -7.39 -4.25
CA ARG A 174 -4.90 -6.87 -2.88
C ARG A 174 -6.32 -6.58 -2.41
N LYS A 175 -6.64 -7.05 -1.22
CA LYS A 175 -7.87 -6.69 -0.53
C LYS A 175 -7.54 -5.98 0.77
N LYS A 176 -8.24 -4.87 1.04
CA LYS A 176 -8.16 -4.11 2.28
C LYS A 176 -9.55 -3.89 2.84
N VAL A 177 -9.69 -4.04 4.17
CA VAL A 177 -10.93 -3.74 4.89
C VAL A 177 -10.58 -2.88 6.10
N ALA A 178 -11.16 -1.70 6.19
CA ALA A 178 -11.07 -0.84 7.37
C ALA A 178 -12.43 -0.75 8.05
N ARG A 179 -12.46 -0.76 9.37
CA ARG A 179 -13.68 -0.66 10.18
C ARG A 179 -13.44 0.23 11.38
N LEU A 180 -14.49 0.93 11.77
CA LEU A 180 -14.55 1.71 12.99
C LEU A 180 -15.81 1.30 13.74
N GLU A 181 -15.66 0.94 15.01
CA GLU A 181 -16.78 0.58 15.89
C GLU A 181 -16.67 1.37 17.20
N ARG A 182 -17.80 1.90 17.65
CA ARG A 182 -17.90 2.57 18.96
C ARG A 182 -18.58 1.63 19.96
N ARG A 183 -17.87 1.26 21.03
CA ARG A 183 -18.35 0.36 22.06
C ARG A 183 -17.80 0.75 23.42
N ASP A 184 -18.66 0.77 24.44
CA ASP A 184 -18.29 0.88 25.87
C ASP A 184 -17.29 2.01 26.18
N GLY A 185 -17.53 3.21 25.63
CA GLY A 185 -16.64 4.39 25.82
C GLY A 185 -15.32 4.33 25.06
N ARG A 186 -15.15 3.35 24.18
CA ARG A 186 -13.98 3.18 23.31
C ARG A 186 -14.33 3.26 21.83
N LEU A 187 -13.35 3.59 21.05
CA LEU A 187 -13.36 3.51 19.60
C LEU A 187 -12.41 2.38 19.17
N ALA A 188 -12.97 1.32 18.61
CA ALA A 188 -12.20 0.23 18.04
C ALA A 188 -11.98 0.48 16.54
N LEU A 189 -10.72 0.50 16.13
CA LEU A 189 -10.27 0.69 14.76
C LEU A 189 -9.60 -0.61 14.29
N PHE A 190 -10.07 -1.14 13.18
CA PHE A 190 -9.51 -2.35 12.55
C PHE A 190 -9.14 -2.06 11.11
N HIS A 191 -7.99 -2.53 10.67
CA HIS A 191 -7.60 -2.52 9.27
C HIS A 191 -6.89 -3.82 8.90
N SER A 192 -7.34 -4.46 7.82
CA SER A 192 -6.68 -5.62 7.24
C SER A 192 -6.21 -5.35 5.82
N MET A 193 -5.12 -5.98 5.44
CA MET A 193 -4.60 -6.04 4.07
C MET A 193 -4.09 -7.44 3.78
N HIS A 194 -4.61 -8.04 2.73
CA HIS A 194 -4.17 -9.33 2.22
C HIS A 194 -3.90 -9.22 0.72
N ASP A 195 -2.70 -9.65 0.31
CA ASP A 195 -2.31 -9.74 -1.10
C ASP A 195 -1.44 -10.97 -1.36
N ASN A 196 -0.86 -11.09 -2.54
CA ASN A 196 -0.01 -12.23 -2.89
C ASN A 196 1.20 -12.41 -1.96
N VAL A 197 1.68 -11.31 -1.36
CA VAL A 197 2.94 -11.25 -0.61
C VAL A 197 2.75 -10.91 0.86
N HIS A 198 1.75 -10.08 1.17
CA HIS A 198 1.50 -9.56 2.51
C HIS A 198 0.19 -10.07 3.10
N GLY A 199 0.17 -10.24 4.42
CA GLY A 199 -1.02 -10.43 5.22
C GLY A 199 -0.86 -9.64 6.51
N PHE A 200 -1.77 -8.67 6.71
CA PHE A 200 -1.80 -7.80 7.89
C PHE A 200 -3.20 -7.67 8.45
N GLU A 201 -3.29 -7.70 9.76
CA GLU A 201 -4.44 -7.23 10.52
C GLU A 201 -3.93 -6.36 11.66
N VAL A 202 -4.41 -5.13 11.77
CA VAL A 202 -4.06 -4.21 12.86
C VAL A 202 -5.31 -3.77 13.57
N THR A 203 -5.23 -3.69 14.90
CA THR A 203 -6.33 -3.25 15.76
C THR A 203 -5.84 -2.21 16.75
N TYR A 204 -6.60 -1.12 16.88
CA TYR A 204 -6.35 -0.07 17.87
C TYR A 204 -7.63 0.16 18.68
N GLU A 205 -7.47 0.44 19.97
CA GLU A 205 -8.55 0.97 20.80
C GLU A 205 -8.16 2.35 21.33
N VAL A 206 -9.07 3.32 21.15
CA VAL A 206 -8.92 4.68 21.65
C VAL A 206 -9.97 4.90 22.74
N ASP A 207 -9.54 5.37 23.91
CA ASP A 207 -10.42 5.81 24.97
C ASP A 207 -11.09 7.14 24.57
N LEU A 208 -12.42 7.17 24.52
CA LEU A 208 -13.17 8.34 24.04
C LEU A 208 -13.18 9.51 25.01
N ALA A 209 -12.91 9.27 26.30
CA ALA A 209 -12.88 10.34 27.30
C ALA A 209 -11.56 11.12 27.25
N THR A 210 -10.46 10.44 26.92
CA THR A 210 -9.10 11.02 26.91
C THR A 210 -8.53 11.20 25.51
N GLY A 211 -9.08 10.54 24.50
CA GLY A 211 -8.51 10.48 23.15
C GLY A 211 -7.23 9.63 23.07
N THR A 212 -6.91 8.85 24.11
CA THR A 212 -5.65 8.11 24.20
C THR A 212 -5.78 6.73 23.57
N ILE A 213 -4.79 6.30 22.80
CA ILE A 213 -4.67 4.93 22.30
C ILE A 213 -4.30 4.03 23.50
N VAL A 214 -5.20 3.12 23.87
CA VAL A 214 -5.03 2.24 25.03
C VAL A 214 -4.64 0.81 24.63
N ARG A 215 -4.79 0.44 23.34
CA ARG A 215 -4.40 -0.83 22.79
C ARG A 215 -3.94 -0.67 21.35
N ALA A 216 -2.88 -1.40 20.97
CA ALA A 216 -2.36 -1.48 19.61
C ALA A 216 -1.82 -2.89 19.38
N GLU A 217 -2.41 -3.63 18.43
CA GLU A 217 -2.08 -5.01 18.15
C GLU A 217 -2.00 -5.28 16.65
N HIS A 218 -1.25 -6.33 16.28
CA HIS A 218 -1.16 -6.79 14.91
C HIS A 218 -1.15 -8.31 14.82
N VAL A 219 -1.64 -8.83 13.69
CA VAL A 219 -1.41 -10.19 13.21
C VAL A 219 -0.85 -10.08 11.80
N THR A 220 0.34 -10.68 11.57
CA THR A 220 1.02 -10.61 10.27
C THR A 220 1.39 -12.01 9.79
N PRO A 221 0.42 -12.79 9.26
CA PRO A 221 0.63 -14.20 8.89
C PRO A 221 1.51 -14.38 7.65
N ARG A 222 1.74 -13.33 6.85
CA ARG A 222 2.54 -13.39 5.63
C ARG A 222 3.27 -12.08 5.40
N LEU A 223 4.58 -12.18 5.18
CA LEU A 223 5.47 -11.05 4.89
C LEU A 223 6.46 -11.46 3.79
N PRO A 224 6.98 -10.50 3.00
CA PRO A 224 7.95 -10.80 1.92
C PRO A 224 9.18 -11.57 2.40
N TYR A 225 9.66 -11.23 3.58
CA TYR A 225 10.81 -11.85 4.26
C TYR A 225 10.45 -12.00 5.73
N MET A 226 9.73 -13.08 6.06
CA MET A 226 9.04 -13.24 7.35
C MET A 226 9.94 -12.92 8.55
N GLU A 227 11.13 -13.48 8.58
CA GLU A 227 12.04 -13.41 9.72
C GLU A 227 12.77 -12.07 9.85
N ILE A 228 12.68 -11.20 8.82
CA ILE A 228 13.23 -9.84 8.81
C ILE A 228 12.10 -8.82 8.96
N CYS A 229 11.06 -8.92 8.13
CA CYS A 229 9.93 -8.00 8.14
C CYS A 229 9.12 -8.03 9.45
N SER A 230 9.24 -9.09 10.25
CA SER A 230 8.60 -9.19 11.58
C SER A 230 9.22 -8.25 12.62
N GLU A 231 10.48 -7.81 12.45
CA GLU A 231 11.13 -6.92 13.41
C GLU A 231 10.42 -5.59 13.60
N PRO A 232 10.12 -4.81 12.53
CA PRO A 232 9.43 -3.54 12.69
C PRO A 232 7.96 -3.69 13.12
N GLN A 233 7.34 -4.87 13.00
CA GLN A 233 5.94 -5.06 13.38
C GLN A 233 5.72 -4.85 14.89
N ARG A 234 6.68 -5.21 15.72
CA ARG A 234 6.64 -5.04 17.19
C ARG A 234 6.51 -3.58 17.62
N LYS A 235 6.89 -2.65 16.77
CA LYS A 235 6.82 -1.20 17.05
C LYS A 235 5.38 -0.66 17.14
N ILE A 236 4.38 -1.42 16.72
CA ILE A 236 2.98 -0.99 16.81
C ILE A 236 2.59 -0.59 18.24
N THR A 237 3.15 -1.28 19.24
CA THR A 237 2.88 -0.99 20.67
C THR A 237 3.40 0.37 21.13
N ALA A 238 4.33 0.99 20.40
CA ALA A 238 4.80 2.34 20.70
C ALA A 238 3.72 3.42 20.54
N LEU A 239 2.61 3.10 19.88
CA LEU A 239 1.45 3.99 19.77
C LEU A 239 0.54 3.96 21.00
N VAL A 240 0.69 3.00 21.91
CA VAL A 240 -0.06 2.98 23.17
C VAL A 240 0.39 4.15 24.04
N GLY A 241 -0.57 4.96 24.50
CA GLY A 241 -0.34 6.20 25.23
C GLY A 241 -0.34 7.45 24.36
N GLU A 242 -0.27 7.33 23.04
CA GLU A 242 -0.39 8.46 22.12
C GLU A 242 -1.83 8.98 22.05
N THR A 243 -2.00 10.27 21.84
CA THR A 243 -3.32 10.92 21.74
C THR A 243 -3.76 11.02 20.29
N ALA A 244 -5.03 10.72 20.02
CA ALA A 244 -5.65 10.85 18.68
C ALA A 244 -5.99 12.33 18.38
N ASP A 245 -4.97 13.14 18.16
CA ASP A 245 -5.02 14.55 17.79
C ASP A 245 -4.43 14.80 16.38
N ASP A 246 -4.41 16.05 15.94
CA ASP A 246 -3.87 16.48 14.64
C ASP A 246 -2.38 16.11 14.43
N GLY A 247 -1.64 15.85 15.51
CA GLY A 247 -0.24 15.43 15.49
C GLY A 247 -0.06 13.93 15.33
N LEU A 248 -1.11 13.11 15.50
CA LEU A 248 -1.02 11.66 15.53
C LEU A 248 -0.38 11.09 14.25
N ARG A 249 -0.70 11.64 13.08
CA ARG A 249 -0.10 11.18 11.81
C ARG A 249 1.42 11.29 11.81
N ARG A 250 2.00 12.35 12.37
CA ARG A 250 3.46 12.51 12.47
C ARG A 250 4.08 11.51 13.43
N ARG A 251 3.39 11.22 14.55
CA ARG A 251 3.84 10.22 15.52
C ARG A 251 3.78 8.80 14.93
N ILE A 252 2.73 8.47 14.18
CA ILE A 252 2.65 7.21 13.43
C ILE A 252 3.84 7.10 12.46
N GLN A 253 4.17 8.16 11.70
CA GLN A 253 5.33 8.17 10.81
C GLN A 253 6.64 7.95 11.58
N HIS A 254 6.80 8.59 12.73
CA HIS A 254 7.98 8.48 13.57
C HIS A 254 8.18 7.06 14.12
N HIS A 255 7.10 6.46 14.63
CA HIS A 255 7.17 5.15 15.28
C HIS A 255 7.20 3.98 14.29
N LEU A 256 6.42 4.06 13.20
CA LEU A 256 6.16 2.92 12.32
C LEU A 256 6.77 3.06 10.91
N GLY A 257 7.13 4.26 10.49
CA GLY A 257 7.62 4.54 9.13
C GLY A 257 9.14 4.60 9.00
N GLY A 258 9.59 4.85 7.76
CA GLY A 258 10.99 5.06 7.42
C GLY A 258 11.88 3.83 7.54
N GLU A 259 13.19 4.05 7.52
CA GLU A 259 14.23 3.01 7.49
C GLU A 259 14.22 2.06 8.71
N THR A 260 13.63 2.44 9.80
CA THR A 260 13.51 1.59 11.00
C THR A 260 12.16 0.94 11.14
N GLY A 261 11.22 1.26 10.26
CA GLY A 261 9.82 0.85 10.31
C GLY A 261 9.41 -0.07 9.17
N CYS A 262 8.09 -0.19 8.99
CA CYS A 262 7.47 -0.93 7.90
C CYS A 262 6.50 -0.02 7.14
N ALA A 263 6.72 0.17 5.85
CA ALA A 263 5.88 1.03 5.00
C ALA A 263 4.42 0.56 4.99
N GLN A 264 4.17 -0.75 4.96
CA GLN A 264 2.81 -1.29 4.94
C GLN A 264 2.10 -1.09 6.30
N LEU A 265 2.81 -1.30 7.42
CA LEU A 265 2.25 -1.06 8.76
C LEU A 265 1.93 0.43 8.97
N TYR A 266 2.85 1.32 8.54
CA TYR A 266 2.60 2.76 8.53
C TYR A 266 1.36 3.13 7.70
N ASP A 267 1.28 2.63 6.48
CA ASP A 267 0.16 2.92 5.57
C ASP A 267 -1.18 2.45 6.15
N LEU A 268 -1.25 1.22 6.67
CA LEU A 268 -2.47 0.69 7.28
C LEU A 268 -2.92 1.50 8.48
N THR A 269 -1.98 1.89 9.34
CA THR A 269 -2.27 2.69 10.53
C THR A 269 -2.69 4.10 10.16
N ALA A 270 -1.97 4.76 9.24
CA ALA A 270 -2.30 6.11 8.79
C ALA A 270 -3.62 6.19 8.03
N ASP A 271 -3.99 5.14 7.28
CA ASP A 271 -5.27 5.09 6.56
C ASP A 271 -6.48 5.03 7.53
N LEU A 272 -6.32 4.47 8.74
CA LEU A 272 -7.38 4.47 9.77
C LEU A 272 -7.78 5.89 10.23
N LEU A 273 -6.87 6.86 10.12
CA LEU A 273 -7.18 8.25 10.48
C LEU A 273 -8.29 8.84 9.58
N LYS A 274 -8.49 8.29 8.37
CA LYS A 274 -9.56 8.69 7.46
C LYS A 274 -10.96 8.31 7.96
N LEU A 275 -11.04 7.38 8.93
CA LEU A 275 -12.30 6.96 9.55
C LEU A 275 -12.68 7.86 10.73
N LEU A 276 -11.78 8.77 11.16
CA LEU A 276 -11.97 9.67 12.27
C LEU A 276 -12.46 11.06 11.84
N THR A 277 -12.55 11.31 10.52
CA THR A 277 -12.91 12.62 9.93
C THR A 277 -14.36 12.66 9.47
#